data_0f96691a5e5bff071bd1fc89f0aa351f
#
_entry.id   0f96691a5e5bff071bd1fc89f0aa351f
#
_cell.length_a   1.000
_cell.length_b   1.000
_cell.length_c   1.000
_cell.angle_alpha   90.00
_cell.angle_beta   90.00
_cell.angle_gamma   90.00
#
_symmetry.space_group_name_H-M   'P 1'
#
loop_
_entity.id
_entity.type
_entity.pdbx_description
1 polymer ?
#
loop_
_entity_poly.entity_id
_entity_poly.type
_entity_poly.pdbx_seq_one_letter_code
_entity_poly.pdbx_strand_id
1 'polypeptide(L)'
;MCPNKEFFKTFESIDGGKVLLGNNLACKVTGMGTINIQMFDEETRELKQVRYVPELKRNLISLGMMDKMGCSIKAEDGKIKVLNKGEVIMKGVRRNGLYVLVGSVP
;
A
#
# COMPACT_ATOMS: atom_id res chain seq x y z
N MET A 1 -2.94 -0.02 0.26
CA MET A 1 -4.26 0.42 -0.26
C MET A 1 -4.21 0.51 -1.78
N CYS A 2 -5.21 0.02 -2.44
CA CYS A 2 -5.26 -0.05 -3.89
C CYS A 2 -6.65 0.35 -4.40
N PRO A 3 -6.74 1.17 -5.46
CA PRO A 3 -8.02 1.63 -6.02
C PRO A 3 -8.58 0.73 -7.14
N ASN A 4 -7.85 -0.28 -7.59
CA ASN A 4 -8.22 -1.10 -8.74
C ASN A 4 -8.59 -2.52 -8.31
N LYS A 5 -9.88 -2.82 -8.32
CA LYS A 5 -10.41 -4.13 -7.92
C LYS A 5 -9.82 -5.27 -8.77
N GLU A 6 -9.62 -5.04 -10.06
CA GLU A 6 -9.09 -6.03 -11.00
C GLU A 6 -7.65 -6.46 -10.70
N PHE A 7 -6.91 -5.70 -9.90
CA PHE A 7 -5.54 -6.04 -9.51
C PHE A 7 -5.49 -7.10 -8.40
N PHE A 8 -6.61 -7.36 -7.76
CA PHE A 8 -6.66 -8.30 -6.63
C PHE A 8 -6.68 -9.75 -7.12
N LYS A 9 -5.74 -10.54 -6.61
CA LYS A 9 -5.69 -11.98 -6.82
C LYS A 9 -6.80 -12.68 -6.03
N THR A 10 -7.03 -12.26 -4.80
CA THR A 10 -8.17 -12.65 -3.98
C THR A 10 -8.87 -11.39 -3.53
N PHE A 11 -10.19 -11.44 -3.38
CA PHE A 11 -10.98 -10.26 -3.02
C PHE A 11 -12.19 -10.65 -2.18
N GLU A 12 -12.43 -9.87 -1.13
CA GLU A 12 -13.62 -9.98 -0.30
C GLU A 12 -14.22 -8.59 -0.11
N SER A 13 -15.51 -8.45 -0.38
CA SER A 13 -16.22 -7.21 -0.09
C SER A 13 -16.41 -7.07 1.41
N ILE A 14 -16.01 -5.93 1.97
CA ILE A 14 -16.16 -5.65 3.39
C ILE A 14 -16.64 -4.21 3.58
N ASP A 15 -17.20 -3.92 4.76
CA ASP A 15 -17.36 -2.55 5.25
C ASP A 15 -16.17 -2.28 6.18
N GLY A 16 -15.09 -1.78 5.61
CA GLY A 16 -13.82 -1.54 6.30
C GLY A 16 -13.69 -0.16 6.93
N GLY A 17 -14.79 0.60 7.00
CA GLY A 17 -14.76 1.96 7.53
C GLY A 17 -14.14 2.94 6.54
N LYS A 18 -13.51 3.97 7.07
CA LYS A 18 -12.91 5.05 6.27
C LYS A 18 -11.44 5.22 6.59
N VAL A 19 -10.66 5.63 5.60
CA VAL A 19 -9.28 6.05 5.80
C VAL A 19 -9.18 7.55 5.56
N LEU A 20 -8.43 8.25 6.41
CA LEU A 20 -8.17 9.68 6.23
C LEU A 20 -6.88 9.87 5.45
N LEU A 21 -6.96 10.63 4.38
CA LEU A 21 -5.79 11.04 3.61
C LEU A 21 -5.20 12.34 4.16
N GLY A 22 -3.98 12.66 3.76
CA GLY A 22 -3.26 13.83 4.28
C GLY A 22 -3.93 15.18 4.05
N ASN A 23 -4.94 15.25 3.18
CA ASN A 23 -5.75 16.44 2.91
C ASN A 23 -7.08 16.44 3.68
N ASN A 24 -7.22 15.63 4.71
CA ASN A 24 -8.45 15.40 5.50
C ASN A 24 -9.61 14.79 4.67
N LEU A 25 -9.36 14.33 3.47
CA LEU A 25 -10.36 13.63 2.69
C LEU A 25 -10.54 12.21 3.24
N ALA A 26 -11.77 11.85 3.60
CA ALA A 26 -12.11 10.50 4.06
C ALA A 26 -12.53 9.65 2.86
N CYS A 27 -11.88 8.51 2.67
CA CYS A 27 -12.21 7.55 1.63
C CYS A 27 -12.71 6.25 2.23
N LYS A 28 -13.75 5.68 1.63
CA LYS A 28 -14.36 4.47 2.12
C LYS A 28 -13.59 3.22 1.69
N VAL A 29 -13.36 2.31 2.64
CA VAL A 29 -12.78 0.99 2.39
C VAL A 29 -13.92 0.03 2.10
N THR A 30 -13.99 -0.52 0.90
CA THR A 30 -15.11 -1.39 0.47
C THR A 30 -14.71 -2.82 0.17
N GLY A 31 -13.43 -3.14 0.29
CA GLY A 31 -12.94 -4.50 0.07
C GLY A 31 -11.56 -4.71 0.66
N MET A 32 -11.14 -5.95 0.65
CA MET A 32 -9.82 -6.38 1.12
C MET A 32 -9.40 -7.63 0.37
N GLY A 33 -8.12 -7.79 0.15
CA GLY A 33 -7.61 -8.99 -0.50
C GLY A 33 -6.12 -9.00 -0.67
N THR A 34 -5.67 -9.84 -1.59
CA THR A 34 -4.26 -10.09 -1.87
C THR A 34 -3.91 -9.56 -3.24
N ILE A 35 -2.76 -8.90 -3.36
CA ILE A 35 -2.23 -8.39 -4.62
C ILE A 35 -0.81 -8.90 -4.80
N ASN A 36 -0.47 -9.32 -6.02
CA ASN A 36 0.92 -9.56 -6.40
C ASN A 36 1.47 -8.28 -7.03
N ILE A 37 2.59 -7.80 -6.50
CA ILE A 37 3.24 -6.58 -7.00
C ILE A 37 4.66 -6.90 -7.42
N GLN A 38 5.02 -6.49 -8.63
CA GLN A 38 6.41 -6.47 -9.06
C GLN A 38 7.08 -5.24 -8.46
N MET A 39 8.06 -5.48 -7.62
CA MET A 39 8.75 -4.44 -6.84
C MET A 39 9.89 -3.80 -7.64
N PHE A 40 10.56 -2.83 -7.00
CA PHE A 40 11.68 -2.09 -7.57
C PHE A 40 12.87 -2.98 -8.00
N ASP A 41 13.00 -4.18 -7.38
CA ASP A 41 14.04 -5.16 -7.67
C ASP A 41 13.59 -6.21 -8.69
N GLU A 42 12.48 -5.96 -9.38
CA GLU A 42 11.83 -6.86 -10.34
C GLU A 42 11.28 -8.16 -9.75
N GLU A 43 11.43 -8.36 -8.44
CA GLU A 43 10.82 -9.48 -7.75
C GLU A 43 9.34 -9.25 -7.52
N THR A 44 8.53 -10.29 -7.69
CA THR A 44 7.11 -10.25 -7.40
C THR A 44 6.87 -10.66 -5.96
N ARG A 45 6.15 -9.82 -5.21
CA ARG A 45 5.78 -10.09 -3.83
C ARG A 45 4.27 -10.12 -3.68
N GLU A 46 3.80 -11.04 -2.86
CA GLU A 46 2.39 -11.12 -2.49
C GLU A 46 2.15 -10.23 -1.27
N LEU A 47 1.25 -9.27 -1.43
CA LEU A 47 0.81 -8.40 -0.35
C LEU A 47 -0.57 -8.84 0.12
N LYS A 48 -0.68 -9.21 1.40
CA LYS A 48 -1.93 -9.66 2.00
C LYS A 48 -2.62 -8.50 2.73
N GLN A 49 -3.93 -8.63 2.94
CA GLN A 49 -4.74 -7.65 3.65
C GLN A 49 -4.65 -6.24 3.03
N VAL A 50 -4.56 -6.19 1.71
CA VAL A 50 -4.58 -4.92 1.00
C VAL A 50 -6.02 -4.41 0.96
N ARG A 51 -6.22 -3.16 1.38
CA ARG A 51 -7.53 -2.53 1.39
C ARG A 51 -7.88 -2.00 0.01
N TYR A 52 -9.08 -2.28 -0.44
CA TYR A 52 -9.64 -1.71 -1.65
C TYR A 52 -10.32 -0.39 -1.33
N VAL A 53 -9.79 0.69 -1.89
CA VAL A 53 -10.29 2.05 -1.68
C VAL A 53 -10.48 2.68 -3.07
N PRO A 54 -11.68 2.57 -3.66
CA PRO A 54 -11.89 2.95 -5.08
C PRO A 54 -11.67 4.43 -5.36
N GLU A 55 -11.75 5.29 -4.36
CA GLU A 55 -11.56 6.73 -4.53
C GLU A 55 -10.09 7.16 -4.64
N LEU A 56 -9.14 6.26 -4.36
CA LEU A 56 -7.72 6.57 -4.51
C LEU A 56 -7.33 6.65 -5.98
N LYS A 57 -6.33 7.46 -6.27
CA LYS A 57 -5.77 7.60 -7.62
C LYS A 57 -4.55 6.71 -7.87
N ARG A 58 -3.90 6.26 -6.80
CA ARG A 58 -2.65 5.49 -6.87
C ARG A 58 -2.59 4.46 -5.75
N ASN A 59 -1.72 3.46 -5.92
CA ASN A 59 -1.42 2.51 -4.87
C ASN A 59 -0.62 3.22 -3.77
N LEU A 60 -1.10 3.16 -2.54
CA LEU A 60 -0.48 3.81 -1.39
C LEU A 60 0.03 2.80 -0.39
N ILE A 61 1.17 3.12 0.24
CA ILE A 61 1.71 2.31 1.33
C ILE A 61 1.04 2.76 2.63
N SER A 62 0.47 1.78 3.36
CA SER A 62 -0.06 2.03 4.69
C SER A 62 1.05 1.80 5.72
N LEU A 63 1.62 2.89 6.27
CA LEU A 63 2.70 2.80 7.25
C LEU A 63 2.26 2.09 8.52
N GLY A 64 1.05 2.37 8.98
CA GLY A 64 0.50 1.70 10.17
C GLY A 64 0.38 0.19 9.99
N MET A 65 0.00 -0.27 8.81
CA MET A 65 -0.10 -1.69 8.51
C MET A 65 1.29 -2.34 8.45
N MET A 66 2.28 -1.66 7.86
CA MET A 66 3.66 -2.16 7.81
C MET A 66 4.26 -2.27 9.21
N ASP A 67 4.03 -1.28 10.06
CA ASP A 67 4.46 -1.31 11.45
C ASP A 67 3.81 -2.48 12.20
N LYS A 68 2.52 -2.67 12.02
CA LYS A 68 1.77 -3.78 12.63
C LYS A 68 2.31 -5.15 12.18
N MET A 69 2.82 -5.25 10.96
CA MET A 69 3.43 -6.48 10.43
C MET A 69 4.88 -6.68 10.88
N GLY A 70 5.41 -5.79 11.71
CA GLY A 70 6.76 -5.89 12.23
C GLY A 70 7.84 -5.36 11.30
N CYS A 71 7.47 -4.55 10.33
CA CYS A 71 8.44 -3.94 9.41
C CYS A 71 9.03 -2.66 10.00
N SER A 72 10.29 -2.39 9.65
CA SER A 72 10.94 -1.11 9.94
C SER A 72 10.72 -0.16 8.76
N ILE A 73 10.63 1.12 9.06
CA ILE A 73 10.38 2.15 8.05
C ILE A 73 11.45 3.21 8.16
N LYS A 74 12.10 3.52 7.03
CA LYS A 74 13.08 4.62 6.94
C LYS A 74 12.58 5.63 5.92
N ALA A 75 12.39 6.87 6.36
CA ALA A 75 11.96 7.97 5.50
C ALA A 75 13.08 9.01 5.42
N GLU A 76 13.42 9.41 4.18
CA GLU A 76 14.47 10.38 3.93
C GLU A 76 14.25 11.05 2.57
N ASP A 77 14.33 12.36 2.53
CA ASP A 77 14.25 13.17 1.30
C ASP A 77 13.00 12.88 0.44
N GLY A 78 11.85 12.70 1.09
CA GLY A 78 10.59 12.42 0.40
C GLY A 78 10.48 10.99 -0.14
N LYS A 79 11.41 10.13 0.24
CA LYS A 79 11.38 8.71 -0.11
C LYS A 79 11.25 7.86 1.15
N ILE A 80 10.71 6.68 0.98
CA ILE A 80 10.53 5.74 2.07
C ILE A 80 11.03 4.35 1.66
N LYS A 81 11.65 3.66 2.62
CA LYS A 81 12.01 2.24 2.48
C LYS A 81 11.33 1.47 3.59
N VAL A 82 10.69 0.37 3.24
CA VAL A 82 10.11 -0.59 4.19
C VAL A 82 11.04 -1.79 4.24
N LEU A 83 11.50 -2.14 5.45
CA LEU A 83 12.43 -3.24 5.66
C LEU A 83 11.79 -4.32 6.52
N ASN A 84 12.03 -5.56 6.14
CA ASN A 84 11.66 -6.73 6.93
C ASN A 84 12.93 -7.54 7.20
N LYS A 85 13.28 -7.70 8.49
CA LYS A 85 14.50 -8.41 8.92
C LYS A 85 15.77 -7.88 8.23
N GLY A 86 15.85 -6.54 8.09
CA GLY A 86 17.00 -5.87 7.49
C GLY A 86 17.00 -5.84 5.97
N GLU A 87 16.05 -6.48 5.31
CA GLU A 87 15.92 -6.49 3.85
C GLU A 87 14.87 -5.46 3.39
N VAL A 88 15.22 -4.64 2.40
CA VAL A 88 14.28 -3.69 1.81
C VAL A 88 13.27 -4.44 0.94
N ILE A 89 12.01 -4.43 1.36
CA ILE A 89 10.93 -5.14 0.66
C ILE A 89 10.02 -4.22 -0.15
N MET A 90 9.98 -2.93 0.19
CA MET A 90 9.20 -1.93 -0.55
C MET A 90 9.92 -0.61 -0.56
N LYS A 91 9.65 0.18 -1.61
CA LYS A 91 10.03 1.59 -1.69
C LYS A 91 8.82 2.42 -2.06
N GLY A 92 8.80 3.65 -1.59
CA GLY A 92 7.75 4.61 -1.91
C GLY A 92 8.29 5.99 -2.09
N VAL A 93 7.48 6.85 -2.69
CA VAL A 93 7.79 8.27 -2.90
C VAL A 93 6.64 9.09 -2.32
N ARG A 94 6.98 10.14 -1.56
CA ARG A 94 5.97 11.02 -0.98
C ARG A 94 5.39 11.95 -2.04
N ARG A 95 4.06 11.97 -2.11
CA ARG A 95 3.28 12.89 -2.94
C ARG A 95 2.12 13.41 -2.12
N ASN A 96 2.03 14.74 -1.92
CA ASN A 96 0.94 15.38 -1.18
C ASN A 96 0.72 14.77 0.21
N GLY A 97 1.80 14.46 0.93
CA GLY A 97 1.73 13.89 2.28
C GLY A 97 1.45 12.39 2.34
N LEU A 98 1.35 11.72 1.19
CA LEU A 98 1.09 10.28 1.09
C LEU A 98 2.30 9.57 0.45
N TYR A 99 2.52 8.33 0.83
CA TYR A 99 3.59 7.52 0.23
C TYR A 99 3.02 6.60 -0.84
N VAL A 100 3.42 6.87 -2.09
CA VAL A 100 3.02 6.10 -3.26
C VAL A 100 4.00 4.96 -3.46
N LEU A 101 3.47 3.73 -3.62
CA LEU A 101 4.29 2.55 -3.84
C LEU A 101 5.02 2.63 -5.19
N VAL A 102 6.32 2.31 -5.17
CA VAL A 102 7.12 2.12 -6.38
C VAL A 102 7.06 0.64 -6.76
N GLY A 103 6.30 0.35 -7.80
CA GLY A 103 6.07 -1.01 -8.29
C GLY A 103 4.89 -1.04 -9.23
N SER A 104 4.60 -2.20 -9.79
CA SER A 104 3.49 -2.39 -10.73
C SER A 104 2.85 -3.75 -10.53
N VAL A 105 1.58 -3.85 -10.89
CA VAL A 105 0.87 -5.14 -10.93
C VAL A 105 1.19 -5.78 -12.28
N PRO A 106 1.81 -6.97 -12.29
CA PRO A 106 2.13 -7.67 -13.53
C PRO A 106 0.89 -8.14 -14.28
#